data_33cf549b321e02e2977f59955d48f268
#
_entry.id   33cf549b321e02e2977f59955d48f268
#
_cell.length_a   1.000
_cell.length_b   1.000
_cell.length_c   1.000
_cell.angle_alpha   90.00
_cell.angle_beta   90.00
_cell.angle_gamma   90.00
#
_symmetry.space_group_name_H-M   'P 1'
#
loop_
_entity.id
_entity.type
_entity.pdbx_description
1 polymer ?
#
loop_
_entity_poly.entity_id
_entity_poly.type
_entity_poly.pdbx_seq_one_letter_code
_entity_poly.pdbx_strand_id
1 'polypeptide(L)'
;MVQDDPAAARPGLLGQLLRFAVVGGFSAVVDLTVYSLGLHFGLSTYVARALSFIAGTTTAYALNRRWAFQVEGGARRAGGFALLYGTTFFLILGVNALALVVLPDSSWKITLAWAISQGLGTAWNFVMLRLVVFRH
;
A
#
# COMPACT_ATOMS: atom_id res chain seq x y z
N MET A 1 -25.19 -19.27 20.41
CA MET A 1 -24.86 -18.51 20.29
C MET A 1 -23.79 -18.39 19.52
N VAL A 2 -23.51 -17.75 19.19
CA VAL A 2 -22.64 -17.67 18.38
C VAL A 2 -21.43 -17.64 18.77
N GLN A 3 -20.90 -18.31 18.51
CA GLN A 3 -19.91 -18.45 18.83
C GLN A 3 -18.86 -17.73 18.44
N ASP A 4 -17.94 -17.81 18.81
CA ASP A 4 -16.74 -17.24 18.66
C ASP A 4 -15.98 -17.82 17.53
N ASP A 5 -16.61 -17.89 16.38
CA ASP A 5 -15.97 -18.27 15.15
C ASP A 5 -15.12 -17.09 14.68
N PRO A 6 -13.78 -17.23 14.65
CA PRO A 6 -12.93 -16.13 14.22
C PRO A 6 -13.23 -15.64 12.81
N ALA A 7 -13.67 -16.54 11.94
CA ALA A 7 -14.03 -16.18 10.58
C ALA A 7 -15.25 -15.26 10.55
N ALA A 8 -16.21 -15.50 11.44
CA ALA A 8 -17.41 -14.68 11.52
C ALA A 8 -17.13 -13.30 12.08
N ALA A 9 -16.03 -13.14 12.86
CA ALA A 9 -15.66 -11.86 13.42
C ALA A 9 -14.93 -10.95 12.44
N ARG A 10 -14.48 -11.50 11.30
CA ARG A 10 -13.75 -10.72 10.32
C ARG A 10 -14.67 -9.86 9.48
N PRO A 11 -14.23 -8.64 9.11
CA PRO A 11 -15.07 -7.80 8.27
C PRO A 11 -15.28 -8.43 6.88
N GLY A 12 -16.44 -8.15 6.30
CA GLY A 12 -16.72 -8.55 4.93
C GLY A 12 -15.93 -7.72 3.93
N LEU A 13 -16.20 -7.93 2.65
CA LEU A 13 -15.45 -7.26 1.59
C LEU A 13 -15.50 -5.74 1.72
N LEU A 14 -16.69 -5.17 1.89
CA LEU A 14 -16.82 -3.72 2.01
C LEU A 14 -16.08 -3.20 3.22
N GLY A 15 -16.21 -3.88 4.36
CA GLY A 15 -15.50 -3.49 5.58
C GLY A 15 -14.00 -3.55 5.40
N GLN A 16 -13.48 -4.59 4.75
CA GLN A 16 -12.05 -4.71 4.45
C GLN A 16 -11.59 -3.58 3.53
N LEU A 17 -12.38 -3.28 2.51
CA LEU A 17 -12.02 -2.23 1.56
C LEU A 17 -11.97 -0.86 2.23
N LEU A 18 -12.96 -0.55 3.06
CA LEU A 18 -13.00 0.73 3.78
C LEU A 18 -11.82 0.85 4.75
N ARG A 19 -11.55 -0.21 5.50
CA ARG A 19 -10.41 -0.21 6.43
C ARG A 19 -9.08 -0.13 5.69
N PHE A 20 -8.97 -0.82 4.56
CA PHE A 20 -7.79 -0.74 3.73
C PHE A 20 -7.55 0.69 3.24
N ALA A 21 -8.61 1.38 2.84
CA ALA A 21 -8.51 2.77 2.41
C ALA A 21 -8.04 3.69 3.54
N VAL A 22 -8.57 3.49 4.75
CA VAL A 22 -8.13 4.26 5.93
C VAL A 22 -6.67 3.98 6.25
N VAL A 23 -6.27 2.71 6.22
CA VAL A 23 -4.88 2.33 6.43
C VAL A 23 -3.98 2.97 5.38
N GLY A 24 -4.42 2.98 4.12
CA GLY A 24 -3.67 3.64 3.04
C GLY A 24 -3.45 5.11 3.30
N GLY A 25 -4.50 5.81 3.73
CA GLY A 25 -4.38 7.23 4.07
C GLY A 25 -3.43 7.47 5.24
N PHE A 26 -3.57 6.69 6.30
CA PHE A 26 -2.70 6.82 7.47
C PHE A 26 -1.24 6.50 7.10
N SER A 27 -1.03 5.45 6.34
CA SER A 27 0.33 5.05 5.92
C SER A 27 0.96 6.09 5.01
N ALA A 28 0.15 6.75 4.16
CA ALA A 28 0.63 7.84 3.32
C ALA A 28 1.08 9.03 4.17
N VAL A 29 0.37 9.32 5.26
CA VAL A 29 0.79 10.38 6.19
C VAL A 29 2.10 10.01 6.86
N VAL A 30 2.27 8.75 7.29
CA VAL A 30 3.53 8.28 7.86
C VAL A 30 4.66 8.41 6.84
N ASP A 31 4.43 7.96 5.61
CA ASP A 31 5.40 8.07 4.54
C ASP A 31 5.83 9.53 4.33
N LEU A 32 4.86 10.40 4.14
CA LEU A 32 5.14 11.82 3.88
C LEU A 32 5.88 12.47 5.05
N THR A 33 5.50 12.12 6.28
CA THR A 33 6.15 12.65 7.48
C THR A 33 7.61 12.23 7.54
N VAL A 34 7.88 10.93 7.33
CA VAL A 34 9.25 10.42 7.35
C VAL A 34 10.07 11.04 6.23
N TYR A 35 9.49 11.16 5.04
CA TYR A 35 10.15 11.77 3.90
C TYR A 35 10.53 13.23 4.21
N SER A 36 9.57 14.00 4.70
CA SER A 36 9.78 15.42 5.01
C SER A 36 10.83 15.61 6.12
N LEU A 37 10.76 14.78 7.16
CA LEU A 37 11.76 14.83 8.23
C LEU A 37 13.15 14.46 7.72
N GLY A 38 13.24 13.45 6.87
CA GLY A 38 14.52 13.06 6.29
C GLY A 38 15.15 14.19 5.51
N LEU A 39 14.37 14.88 4.68
CA LEU A 39 14.87 16.04 3.94
C LEU A 39 15.27 17.17 4.87
N HIS A 40 14.47 17.40 5.92
CA HIS A 40 14.76 18.45 6.88
C HIS A 40 16.10 18.23 7.60
N PHE A 41 16.42 16.96 7.90
CA PHE A 41 17.67 16.61 8.55
C PHE A 41 18.85 16.42 7.58
N GLY A 42 18.67 16.77 6.33
CA GLY A 42 19.77 16.79 5.36
C GLY A 42 20.01 15.51 4.60
N LEU A 43 19.10 14.53 4.69
CA LEU A 43 19.24 13.33 3.89
C LEU A 43 18.98 13.61 2.41
N SER A 44 19.65 12.84 1.54
CA SER A 44 19.37 12.95 0.12
C SER A 44 17.94 12.53 -0.17
N THR A 45 17.40 12.98 -1.29
CA THR A 45 16.06 12.61 -1.73
C THR A 45 15.92 11.09 -1.82
N TYR A 46 16.93 10.39 -2.34
CA TYR A 46 16.87 8.94 -2.49
C TYR A 46 16.80 8.22 -1.15
N VAL A 47 17.64 8.63 -0.20
CA VAL A 47 17.65 8.02 1.13
C VAL A 47 16.35 8.32 1.86
N ALA A 48 15.89 9.57 1.80
CA ALA A 48 14.64 9.97 2.45
C ALA A 48 13.45 9.18 1.88
N ARG A 49 13.39 8.98 0.56
CA ARG A 49 12.34 8.20 -0.08
C ARG A 49 12.39 6.73 0.32
N ALA A 50 13.58 6.15 0.39
CA ALA A 50 13.72 4.76 0.82
C ALA A 50 13.22 4.57 2.24
N LEU A 51 13.61 5.45 3.15
CA LEU A 51 13.17 5.37 4.54
C LEU A 51 11.67 5.58 4.68
N SER A 52 11.13 6.56 3.95
CA SER A 52 9.69 6.83 4.00
C SER A 52 8.88 5.66 3.44
N PHE A 53 9.34 5.05 2.36
CA PHE A 53 8.69 3.89 1.77
C PHE A 53 8.67 2.72 2.77
N ILE A 54 9.80 2.46 3.42
CA ILE A 54 9.89 1.39 4.42
C ILE A 54 8.92 1.66 5.58
N ALA A 55 8.92 2.90 6.09
CA ALA A 55 8.04 3.27 7.19
C ALA A 55 6.57 3.16 6.81
N GLY A 56 6.19 3.68 5.65
CA GLY A 56 4.81 3.65 5.18
C GLY A 56 4.32 2.23 4.91
N THR A 57 5.12 1.43 4.23
CA THR A 57 4.72 0.05 3.89
C THR A 57 4.69 -0.84 5.11
N THR A 58 5.61 -0.66 6.06
CA THR A 58 5.58 -1.42 7.32
C THR A 58 4.32 -1.09 8.11
N THR A 59 3.97 0.19 8.18
CA THR A 59 2.74 0.63 8.82
C THR A 59 1.52 0.01 8.12
N ALA A 60 1.49 0.07 6.80
CA ALA A 60 0.40 -0.51 6.02
C ALA A 60 0.27 -2.01 6.27
N TYR A 61 1.39 -2.72 6.28
CA TYR A 61 1.36 -4.16 6.53
C TYR A 61 0.78 -4.46 7.92
N ALA A 62 1.30 -3.79 8.94
CA ALA A 62 0.89 -4.07 10.31
C ALA A 62 -0.61 -3.78 10.52
N LEU A 63 -1.08 -2.64 10.02
CA LEU A 63 -2.47 -2.26 10.20
C LEU A 63 -3.42 -3.09 9.33
N ASN A 64 -3.02 -3.39 8.10
CA ASN A 64 -3.84 -4.24 7.24
C ASN A 64 -3.98 -5.63 7.84
N ARG A 65 -2.89 -6.20 8.32
CA ARG A 65 -2.93 -7.51 8.91
C ARG A 65 -3.81 -7.55 10.15
N ARG A 66 -3.64 -6.59 11.05
CA ARG A 66 -4.31 -6.62 12.34
C ARG A 66 -5.73 -6.09 12.29
N TRP A 67 -5.98 -5.08 11.47
CA TRP A 67 -7.25 -4.37 11.51
C TRP A 67 -8.11 -4.60 10.28
N ALA A 68 -7.57 -4.37 9.08
CA ALA A 68 -8.41 -4.45 7.87
C ALA A 68 -8.80 -5.88 7.55
N PHE A 69 -7.85 -6.81 7.59
CA PHE A 69 -8.09 -8.21 7.23
C PHE A 69 -8.17 -9.13 8.45
N GLN A 70 -7.65 -8.70 9.59
CA GLN A 70 -7.69 -9.42 10.86
C GLN A 70 -7.16 -10.85 10.76
N VAL A 71 -5.93 -10.96 10.32
CA VAL A 71 -5.24 -12.25 10.20
C VAL A 71 -3.96 -12.22 11.02
N GLU A 72 -3.51 -13.40 11.43
CA GLU A 72 -2.26 -13.52 12.14
C GLU A 72 -1.08 -13.27 11.22
N GLY A 73 0.01 -12.78 11.78
CA GLY A 73 1.24 -12.56 11.05
C GLY A 73 2.02 -13.86 10.83
N GLY A 74 3.31 -13.72 10.67
CA GLY A 74 4.21 -14.84 10.47
C GLY A 74 5.18 -14.54 9.34
N ALA A 75 6.28 -15.27 9.33
CA ALA A 75 7.33 -15.04 8.33
C ALA A 75 6.83 -15.25 6.91
N ARG A 76 5.96 -16.24 6.72
CA ARG A 76 5.41 -16.52 5.40
C ARG A 76 4.57 -15.35 4.86
N ARG A 77 3.73 -14.78 5.72
CA ARG A 77 2.92 -13.63 5.31
C ARG A 77 3.77 -12.39 5.12
N ALA A 78 4.77 -12.18 5.97
CA ALA A 78 5.69 -11.06 5.80
C ALA A 78 6.48 -11.18 4.50
N GLY A 79 6.94 -12.38 4.16
CA GLY A 79 7.61 -12.64 2.88
C GLY A 79 6.71 -12.40 1.69
N GLY A 80 5.46 -12.87 1.78
CA GLY A 80 4.47 -12.62 0.74
C GLY A 80 4.17 -11.14 0.56
N PHE A 81 4.08 -10.42 1.67
CA PHE A 81 3.88 -8.98 1.64
C PHE A 81 5.06 -8.26 0.96
N ALA A 82 6.29 -8.63 1.34
CA ALA A 82 7.47 -8.03 0.74
C ALA A 82 7.53 -8.28 -0.78
N LEU A 83 7.24 -9.50 -1.20
CA LEU A 83 7.20 -9.86 -2.60
C LEU A 83 6.11 -9.08 -3.34
N LEU A 84 4.93 -8.99 -2.73
CA LEU A 84 3.82 -8.24 -3.31
C LEU A 84 4.19 -6.77 -3.51
N TYR A 85 4.76 -6.14 -2.48
CA TYR A 85 5.08 -4.72 -2.58
C TYR A 85 6.23 -4.47 -3.55
N GLY A 86 7.16 -5.41 -3.68
CA GLY A 86 8.18 -5.34 -4.71
C GLY A 86 7.58 -5.35 -6.11
N THR A 87 6.68 -6.28 -6.38
CA THR A 87 6.01 -6.34 -7.68
C THR A 87 5.12 -5.13 -7.93
N THR A 88 4.42 -4.66 -6.89
CA THR A 88 3.58 -3.46 -7.00
C THR A 88 4.42 -2.23 -7.32
N PHE A 89 5.59 -2.12 -6.72
CA PHE A 89 6.49 -1.01 -7.00
C PHE A 89 6.82 -0.96 -8.49
N PHE A 90 7.20 -2.09 -9.08
CA PHE A 90 7.50 -2.14 -10.51
C PHE A 90 6.25 -1.88 -11.36
N LEU A 91 5.09 -2.36 -10.92
CA LEU A 91 3.84 -2.08 -11.63
C LEU A 91 3.56 -0.59 -11.66
N ILE A 92 3.69 0.08 -10.51
CA ILE A 92 3.47 1.52 -10.41
C ILE A 92 4.44 2.29 -11.30
N LEU A 93 5.73 1.92 -11.28
CA LEU A 93 6.72 2.57 -12.12
C LEU A 93 6.41 2.37 -13.61
N GLY A 94 6.06 1.15 -14.00
CA GLY A 94 5.75 0.85 -15.39
C GLY A 94 4.50 1.56 -15.89
N VAL A 95 3.44 1.56 -15.08
CA VAL A 95 2.19 2.25 -15.45
C VAL A 95 2.42 3.75 -15.52
N ASN A 96 3.18 4.31 -14.59
CA ASN A 96 3.48 5.73 -14.60
C ASN A 96 4.27 6.11 -15.85
N ALA A 97 5.29 5.32 -16.20
CA ALA A 97 6.08 5.57 -17.39
C ALA A 97 5.24 5.48 -18.66
N LEU A 98 4.38 4.47 -18.75
CA LEU A 98 3.49 4.30 -19.89
C LEU A 98 2.50 5.46 -20.00
N ALA A 99 1.91 5.87 -18.87
CA ALA A 99 0.98 6.98 -18.86
C ALA A 99 1.64 8.28 -19.31
N LEU A 100 2.88 8.51 -18.91
CA LEU A 100 3.62 9.71 -19.34
C LEU A 100 3.87 9.72 -20.85
N VAL A 101 3.98 8.55 -21.48
CA VAL A 101 4.14 8.46 -22.93
C VAL A 101 2.83 8.63 -23.67
N VAL A 102 1.76 8.05 -23.13
CA VAL A 102 0.46 7.97 -23.81
C VAL A 102 -0.40 9.22 -23.62
N LEU A 103 -0.32 9.86 -22.45
CA LEU A 103 -1.18 11.01 -22.16
C LEU A 103 -0.77 12.24 -22.97
N PRO A 104 -1.75 13.05 -23.38
CA PRO A 104 -1.46 14.30 -24.06
C PRO A 104 -0.66 15.26 -23.18
N ASP A 105 0.17 16.08 -23.81
CA ASP A 105 0.91 17.10 -23.09
C ASP A 105 -0.04 18.13 -22.50
N SER A 106 0.05 18.33 -21.19
CA SER A 106 -0.77 19.29 -20.46
C SER A 106 -0.14 19.54 -19.11
N SER A 107 -0.62 20.56 -18.41
CA SER A 107 -0.15 20.84 -17.06
C SER A 107 -0.57 19.76 -16.07
N TRP A 108 -1.53 18.90 -16.44
CA TRP A 108 -2.05 17.85 -15.58
C TRP A 108 -1.41 16.49 -15.83
N LYS A 109 -0.57 16.38 -16.86
CA LYS A 109 -0.03 15.09 -17.30
C LYS A 109 0.68 14.32 -16.19
N ILE A 110 1.58 14.97 -15.47
CA ILE A 110 2.37 14.33 -14.41
C ILE A 110 1.46 13.86 -13.28
N THR A 111 0.55 14.73 -12.83
CA THR A 111 -0.38 14.40 -11.76
C THR A 111 -1.32 13.27 -12.17
N LEU A 112 -1.82 13.32 -13.40
CA LEU A 112 -2.73 12.30 -13.89
C LEU A 112 -2.03 10.95 -14.03
N ALA A 113 -0.81 10.92 -14.55
CA ALA A 113 -0.03 9.69 -14.63
C ALA A 113 0.21 9.10 -13.24
N TRP A 114 0.56 9.94 -12.28
CA TRP A 114 0.75 9.52 -10.90
C TRP A 114 -0.55 8.93 -10.34
N ALA A 115 -1.67 9.59 -10.52
CA ALA A 115 -2.96 9.14 -9.99
C ALA A 115 -3.37 7.79 -10.59
N ILE A 116 -3.19 7.62 -11.90
CA ILE A 116 -3.52 6.36 -12.57
C ILE A 116 -2.65 5.23 -12.04
N SER A 117 -1.33 5.46 -11.92
CA SER A 117 -0.42 4.42 -11.45
C SER A 117 -0.69 4.05 -9.99
N GLN A 118 -0.97 5.03 -9.14
CA GLN A 118 -1.28 4.78 -7.73
C GLN A 118 -2.62 4.05 -7.59
N GLY A 119 -3.62 4.43 -8.36
CA GLY A 119 -4.92 3.78 -8.34
C GLY A 119 -4.83 2.30 -8.73
N LEU A 120 -4.12 2.02 -9.82
CA LEU A 120 -3.93 0.63 -10.27
C LEU A 120 -3.09 -0.17 -9.28
N GLY A 121 -2.01 0.43 -8.75
CA GLY A 121 -1.18 -0.23 -7.75
C GLY A 121 -1.94 -0.53 -6.47
N THR A 122 -2.76 0.41 -6.01
CA THR A 122 -3.57 0.23 -4.80
C THR A 122 -4.62 -0.87 -5.00
N ALA A 123 -5.28 -0.89 -6.14
CA ALA A 123 -6.24 -1.94 -6.46
C ALA A 123 -5.57 -3.31 -6.50
N TRP A 124 -4.41 -3.39 -7.13
CA TRP A 124 -3.62 -4.62 -7.18
C TRP A 124 -3.25 -5.08 -5.78
N ASN A 125 -2.73 -4.17 -4.96
CA ASN A 125 -2.37 -4.47 -3.57
C ASN A 125 -3.54 -5.02 -2.78
N PHE A 126 -4.71 -4.36 -2.87
CA PHE A 126 -5.87 -4.80 -2.12
C PHE A 126 -6.28 -6.22 -2.53
N VAL A 127 -6.38 -6.46 -3.83
CA VAL A 127 -6.80 -7.77 -4.33
C VAL A 127 -5.81 -8.85 -3.90
N MET A 128 -4.53 -8.58 -4.04
CA MET A 128 -3.50 -9.57 -3.71
C MET A 128 -3.40 -9.80 -2.20
N LEU A 129 -3.52 -8.76 -1.40
CA LEU A 129 -3.52 -8.93 0.06
C LEU A 129 -4.70 -9.80 0.48
N ARG A 130 -5.87 -9.52 -0.05
CA ARG A 130 -7.07 -10.26 0.32
C ARG A 130 -7.05 -11.70 -0.15
N LEU A 131 -6.62 -11.94 -1.38
CA LEU A 131 -6.75 -13.25 -2.00
C LEU A 131 -5.52 -14.14 -1.84
N VAL A 132 -4.35 -13.57 -1.62
CA VAL A 132 -3.10 -14.32 -1.60
C VAL A 132 -2.36 -14.19 -0.28
N VAL A 133 -2.00 -12.98 0.12
CA VAL A 133 -1.12 -12.78 1.28
C VAL A 133 -1.85 -13.10 2.58
N PHE A 134 -3.05 -12.58 2.75
CA PHE A 134 -3.85 -12.77 3.97
C PHE A 134 -4.93 -13.83 3.78
N ARG A 135 -4.65 -14.78 2.94
CA ARG A 135 -5.54 -15.86 2.69
C ARG A 135 -5.71 -16.73 3.94
N HIS A 136 -6.93 -17.17 4.19
CA HIS A 136 -7.27 -17.98 5.36
C HIS A 136 -7.16 -19.48 5.12
#